data_828e1e306136290056ab802ed1cc043a
#
_entry.id   828e1e306136290056ab802ed1cc043a
#
_cell.length_a   1.000
_cell.length_b   1.000
_cell.length_c   1.000
_cell.angle_alpha   90.00
_cell.angle_beta   90.00
_cell.angle_gamma   90.00
#
_symmetry.space_group_name_H-M   'P 1'
#
loop_
_entity.id
_entity.type
_entity.pdbx_description
1 polymer ?
#
loop_
_entity_poly.entity_id
_entity_poly.type
_entity_poly.pdbx_seq_one_letter_code
_entity_poly.pdbx_strand_id
1 'polypeptide(L)'
;MNTSPRQKILIVDDEPDIRELLEITLGRMKLDTLSARNLGEAQALLHNNTFDLCLTDMRLPDGTGLDLVQHIQQRYPQLPVAMITAYGSLETAINALKAGAFDFLTKPVDLTRLRELVSTALRMPAAGGSVTSIDRRLLGDSPPMRNLRKQIDKLARSQAPVYISGESGSGKELVARLIHEQGPRASKPFVPVNCGAIPSELMESEFFGHRKGSFTGAVEDKPGLFQAAHGGTLFLDEVADLPLSMQVKLLRAIQEKAVRSVGGQQETVVDVRILCATHKDLDAEVAAGRFRQDLYYRLNVIELRVPSLRERRDDIEVLAAHMLQRLAAGSGRAAARLHPQALEALKSYRFPGNVRELENVLERAHTLCENQLIEAADLRLSEGNCTVEGGIADLTQIDNLEDYLENVERKLILQALEETRWNRTAAAQRLSLSFRSMRYRLKKLGLD
;
A
#
# COMPACT_ATOMS: atom_id res chain seq x y z
N MET A 1 21.86 -23.51 -28.12
CA MET A 1 22.05 -22.96 -26.75
C MET A 1 21.82 -21.48 -26.85
N ASN A 2 20.58 -21.00 -26.60
CA ASN A 2 20.28 -19.58 -26.56
C ASN A 2 20.69 -19.05 -25.19
N THR A 3 21.87 -18.45 -25.09
CA THR A 3 22.25 -17.65 -23.94
C THR A 3 21.52 -16.32 -24.05
N SER A 4 20.44 -16.13 -23.31
CA SER A 4 19.87 -14.79 -23.08
C SER A 4 20.98 -13.86 -22.58
N PRO A 5 21.08 -12.61 -23.07
CA PRO A 5 22.09 -11.67 -22.60
C PRO A 5 21.96 -11.49 -21.09
N ARG A 6 23.08 -11.61 -20.36
CA ARG A 6 23.09 -11.38 -18.91
C ARG A 6 22.77 -9.92 -18.63
N GLN A 7 21.94 -9.70 -17.63
CA GLN A 7 21.59 -8.36 -17.17
C GLN A 7 22.82 -7.67 -16.58
N LYS A 8 22.99 -6.38 -16.89
CA LYS A 8 24.18 -5.62 -16.57
C LYS A 8 23.86 -4.49 -15.58
N ILE A 9 24.62 -4.40 -14.49
CA ILE A 9 24.42 -3.43 -13.42
C ILE A 9 25.59 -2.47 -13.35
N LEU A 10 25.30 -1.16 -13.26
CA LEU A 10 26.27 -0.12 -12.97
C LEU A 10 26.34 0.09 -11.46
N ILE A 11 27.55 0.03 -10.89
CA ILE A 11 27.86 0.30 -9.49
C ILE A 11 28.68 1.58 -9.42
N VAL A 12 28.26 2.58 -8.64
CA VAL A 12 28.96 3.84 -8.49
C VAL A 12 29.16 4.13 -6.99
N ASP A 13 30.37 3.96 -6.53
CA ASP A 13 30.77 4.19 -5.13
C ASP A 13 32.26 4.51 -5.10
N ASP A 14 32.71 5.45 -4.28
CA ASP A 14 34.15 5.81 -4.18
C ASP A 14 34.92 4.81 -3.30
N GLU A 15 34.24 4.10 -2.40
CA GLU A 15 34.83 3.10 -1.51
C GLU A 15 35.11 1.77 -2.26
N PRO A 16 36.38 1.35 -2.41
CA PRO A 16 36.73 0.14 -3.16
C PRO A 16 36.11 -1.14 -2.52
N ASP A 17 36.09 -1.19 -1.19
CA ASP A 17 35.57 -2.35 -0.44
C ASP A 17 34.08 -2.56 -0.67
N ILE A 18 33.32 -1.48 -0.77
CA ILE A 18 31.88 -1.51 -1.06
C ILE A 18 31.64 -1.97 -2.50
N ARG A 19 32.39 -1.44 -3.47
CA ARG A 19 32.29 -1.88 -4.87
C ARG A 19 32.56 -3.39 -4.99
N GLU A 20 33.65 -3.88 -4.39
CA GLU A 20 34.00 -5.30 -4.41
C GLU A 20 32.90 -6.17 -3.77
N LEU A 21 32.36 -5.77 -2.61
CA LEU A 21 31.25 -6.46 -1.95
C LEU A 21 30.01 -6.58 -2.84
N LEU A 22 29.65 -5.48 -3.53
CA LEU A 22 28.51 -5.43 -4.43
C LEU A 22 28.77 -6.31 -5.67
N GLU A 23 29.96 -6.22 -6.29
CA GLU A 23 30.35 -7.03 -7.45
C GLU A 23 30.30 -8.55 -7.14
N ILE A 24 30.87 -8.96 -6.01
CA ILE A 24 30.83 -10.38 -5.58
C ILE A 24 29.39 -10.84 -5.35
N THR A 25 28.58 -9.98 -4.69
CA THR A 25 27.19 -10.35 -4.37
C THR A 25 26.33 -10.47 -5.62
N LEU A 26 26.45 -9.52 -6.54
CA LEU A 26 25.72 -9.51 -7.81
C LEU A 26 26.22 -10.60 -8.76
N GLY A 27 27.53 -10.87 -8.78
CA GLY A 27 28.11 -11.99 -9.52
C GLY A 27 27.56 -13.34 -9.10
N ARG A 28 27.31 -13.55 -7.79
CA ARG A 28 26.61 -14.75 -7.27
C ARG A 28 25.15 -14.85 -7.75
N MET A 29 24.53 -13.74 -8.10
CA MET A 29 23.20 -13.70 -8.73
C MET A 29 23.24 -13.88 -10.25
N LYS A 30 24.44 -14.17 -10.83
CA LYS A 30 24.69 -14.32 -12.27
C LYS A 30 24.45 -13.03 -13.09
N LEU A 31 24.65 -11.88 -12.49
CA LEU A 31 24.55 -10.57 -13.10
C LEU A 31 25.94 -10.07 -13.48
N ASP A 32 26.03 -9.38 -14.61
CA ASP A 32 27.28 -8.73 -15.02
C ASP A 32 27.33 -7.32 -14.40
N THR A 33 28.51 -6.92 -13.92
CA THR A 33 28.69 -5.63 -13.23
C THR A 33 29.76 -4.80 -13.91
N LEU A 34 29.57 -3.48 -13.97
CA LEU A 34 30.61 -2.51 -14.24
C LEU A 34 30.60 -1.49 -13.10
N SER A 35 31.78 -1.10 -12.63
CA SER A 35 31.92 -0.17 -11.52
C SER A 35 32.56 1.14 -11.95
N ALA A 36 32.18 2.23 -11.30
CA ALA A 36 32.73 3.57 -11.40
C ALA A 36 33.00 4.09 -9.99
N ARG A 37 34.06 4.92 -9.84
CA ARG A 37 34.42 5.50 -8.55
C ARG A 37 33.98 6.95 -8.38
N ASN A 38 33.43 7.55 -9.43
CA ASN A 38 32.99 8.94 -9.45
C ASN A 38 31.91 9.16 -10.52
N LEU A 39 31.34 10.38 -10.52
CA LEU A 39 30.26 10.77 -11.42
C LEU A 39 30.73 10.77 -12.90
N GLY A 40 31.92 11.27 -13.16
CA GLY A 40 32.48 11.37 -14.53
C GLY A 40 32.66 9.97 -15.16
N GLU A 41 33.23 9.01 -14.42
CA GLU A 41 33.34 7.62 -14.87
C GLU A 41 31.98 6.96 -15.11
N ALA A 42 31.02 7.21 -14.21
CA ALA A 42 29.67 6.68 -14.34
C ALA A 42 29.00 7.18 -15.63
N GLN A 43 29.09 8.48 -15.92
CA GLN A 43 28.55 9.08 -17.15
C GLN A 43 29.23 8.53 -18.41
N ALA A 44 30.54 8.32 -18.40
CA ALA A 44 31.27 7.72 -19.52
C ALA A 44 30.82 6.26 -19.77
N LEU A 45 30.59 5.48 -18.70
CA LEU A 45 30.09 4.11 -18.82
C LEU A 45 28.65 4.07 -19.34
N LEU A 46 27.78 4.97 -18.89
CA LEU A 46 26.38 5.10 -19.34
C LEU A 46 26.32 5.48 -20.84
N HIS A 47 27.29 6.26 -21.33
CA HIS A 47 27.34 6.63 -22.76
C HIS A 47 27.71 5.44 -23.66
N ASN A 48 28.57 4.54 -23.17
CA ASN A 48 29.14 3.46 -23.96
C ASN A 48 28.48 2.09 -23.74
N ASN A 49 27.59 1.94 -22.75
CA ASN A 49 26.97 0.68 -22.39
C ASN A 49 25.49 0.89 -22.08
N THR A 50 24.72 -0.22 -22.22
CA THR A 50 23.35 -0.31 -21.70
C THR A 50 23.38 -1.03 -20.37
N PHE A 51 22.62 -0.54 -19.42
CA PHE A 51 22.48 -1.13 -18.09
C PHE A 51 21.01 -1.39 -17.77
N ASP A 52 20.76 -2.37 -16.91
CA ASP A 52 19.42 -2.75 -16.43
C ASP A 52 19.12 -2.17 -15.04
N LEU A 53 20.16 -1.74 -14.30
CA LEU A 53 20.05 -1.09 -12.99
C LEU A 53 21.32 -0.29 -12.71
N CYS A 54 21.18 0.86 -12.03
CA CYS A 54 22.28 1.61 -11.45
C CYS A 54 22.17 1.63 -9.93
N LEU A 55 23.26 1.28 -9.23
CA LEU A 55 23.44 1.45 -7.79
C LEU A 55 24.45 2.56 -7.57
N THR A 56 24.09 3.64 -6.88
CA THR A 56 24.98 4.79 -6.66
C THR A 56 25.07 5.17 -5.19
N ASP A 57 26.28 5.48 -4.72
CA ASP A 57 26.43 6.14 -3.43
C ASP A 57 25.85 7.57 -3.48
N MET A 58 25.41 8.06 -2.35
CA MET A 58 24.92 9.43 -2.16
C MET A 58 26.06 10.44 -2.36
N ARG A 59 27.27 10.16 -1.87
CA ARG A 59 28.43 11.05 -1.93
C ARG A 59 29.48 10.49 -2.87
N LEU A 60 29.84 11.31 -3.86
CA LEU A 60 30.89 10.99 -4.81
C LEU A 60 31.97 12.09 -4.78
N PRO A 61 33.21 11.79 -5.10
CA PRO A 61 34.33 12.76 -5.02
C PRO A 61 34.14 14.03 -5.89
N ASP A 62 33.40 13.89 -6.98
CA ASP A 62 33.18 14.92 -8.00
C ASP A 62 31.74 15.41 -8.12
N GLY A 63 30.87 15.00 -7.16
CA GLY A 63 29.47 15.39 -7.14
C GLY A 63 28.65 14.59 -6.16
N THR A 64 27.33 14.49 -6.40
CA THR A 64 26.41 13.71 -5.57
C THR A 64 25.73 12.61 -6.38
N GLY A 65 25.35 11.52 -5.71
CA GLY A 65 24.50 10.50 -6.33
C GLY A 65 23.17 11.04 -6.84
N LEU A 66 22.67 12.14 -6.24
CA LEU A 66 21.45 12.82 -6.71
C LEU A 66 21.66 13.43 -8.10
N ASP A 67 22.84 14.02 -8.38
CA ASP A 67 23.20 14.56 -9.70
C ASP A 67 23.19 13.44 -10.75
N LEU A 68 23.69 12.25 -10.36
CA LEU A 68 23.67 11.08 -11.25
C LEU A 68 22.24 10.60 -11.50
N VAL A 69 21.39 10.55 -10.46
CA VAL A 69 19.97 10.18 -10.60
C VAL A 69 19.26 11.13 -11.56
N GLN A 70 19.45 12.45 -11.40
CA GLN A 70 18.86 13.45 -12.29
C GLN A 70 19.38 13.32 -13.73
N HIS A 71 20.66 13.08 -13.91
CA HIS A 71 21.26 12.85 -15.24
C HIS A 71 20.66 11.62 -15.91
N ILE A 72 20.49 10.51 -15.15
CA ILE A 72 19.88 9.27 -15.67
C ILE A 72 18.42 9.49 -16.00
N GLN A 73 17.66 10.17 -15.15
CA GLN A 73 16.25 10.46 -15.41
C GLN A 73 16.03 11.30 -16.68
N GLN A 74 16.94 12.22 -16.98
CA GLN A 74 16.85 13.06 -18.18
C GLN A 74 17.27 12.35 -19.47
N ARG A 75 18.32 11.51 -19.43
CA ARG A 75 18.91 10.89 -20.62
C ARG A 75 18.60 9.41 -20.79
N TYR A 76 18.36 8.70 -19.69
CA TYR A 76 18.13 7.26 -19.65
C TYR A 76 16.91 6.92 -18.75
N PRO A 77 15.71 7.48 -19.05
CA PRO A 77 14.54 7.37 -18.14
C PRO A 77 14.07 5.94 -17.90
N GLN A 78 14.59 5.00 -18.67
CA GLN A 78 14.30 3.56 -18.57
C GLN A 78 15.18 2.85 -17.53
N LEU A 79 16.30 3.46 -17.13
CA LEU A 79 17.27 2.84 -16.24
C LEU A 79 16.85 3.10 -14.77
N PRO A 80 16.40 2.09 -14.03
CA PRO A 80 16.14 2.25 -12.60
C PRO A 80 17.44 2.54 -11.85
N VAL A 81 17.35 3.47 -10.89
CA VAL A 81 18.50 3.85 -10.04
C VAL A 81 18.14 3.64 -8.59
N ALA A 82 18.98 2.93 -7.83
CA ALA A 82 18.86 2.84 -6.39
C ALA A 82 20.07 3.51 -5.72
N MET A 83 19.83 4.19 -4.61
CA MET A 83 20.86 4.90 -3.87
C MET A 83 21.34 4.10 -2.67
N ILE A 84 22.66 4.20 -2.39
CA ILE A 84 23.29 3.66 -1.19
C ILE A 84 23.71 4.84 -0.33
N THR A 85 23.39 4.85 0.96
CA THR A 85 23.69 5.99 1.84
C THR A 85 24.21 5.56 3.21
N ALA A 86 25.24 6.23 3.68
CA ALA A 86 25.79 6.03 5.03
C ALA A 86 24.91 6.64 6.14
N TYR A 87 24.07 7.61 5.82
CA TYR A 87 23.19 8.27 6.77
C TYR A 87 21.75 7.86 6.51
N GLY A 88 21.24 6.98 7.37
CA GLY A 88 19.83 6.53 7.38
C GLY A 88 18.85 7.61 7.84
N SER A 89 19.07 8.90 7.54
CA SER A 89 18.04 9.89 7.79
C SER A 89 16.92 9.69 6.78
N LEU A 90 15.70 9.60 7.27
CA LEU A 90 14.48 9.49 6.46
C LEU A 90 14.44 10.56 5.37
N GLU A 91 15.02 11.70 5.63
CA GLU A 91 15.11 12.86 4.75
C GLU A 91 15.98 12.62 3.51
N THR A 92 17.11 11.96 3.67
CA THR A 92 18.03 11.60 2.58
C THR A 92 17.38 10.58 1.63
N ALA A 93 16.67 9.60 2.20
CA ALA A 93 15.90 8.60 1.46
C ALA A 93 14.76 9.24 0.64
N ILE A 94 14.03 10.17 1.25
CA ILE A 94 12.94 10.90 0.59
C ILE A 94 13.49 11.77 -0.57
N ASN A 95 14.63 12.41 -0.40
CA ASN A 95 15.26 13.23 -1.44
C ASN A 95 15.73 12.37 -2.63
N ALA A 96 16.24 11.18 -2.37
CA ALA A 96 16.61 10.21 -3.40
C ALA A 96 15.39 9.79 -4.23
N LEU A 97 14.30 9.42 -3.57
CA LEU A 97 13.05 9.04 -4.24
C LEU A 97 12.42 10.21 -5.03
N LYS A 98 12.48 11.43 -4.49
CA LYS A 98 12.00 12.64 -5.19
C LYS A 98 12.84 12.99 -6.42
N ALA A 99 14.15 12.73 -6.39
CA ALA A 99 15.02 12.90 -7.53
C ALA A 99 14.80 11.87 -8.64
N GLY A 100 13.98 10.85 -8.37
CA GLY A 100 13.63 9.77 -9.29
C GLY A 100 14.37 8.46 -9.03
N ALA A 101 15.04 8.31 -7.89
CA ALA A 101 15.56 7.01 -7.49
C ALA A 101 14.39 6.03 -7.24
N PHE A 102 14.59 4.79 -7.68
CA PHE A 102 13.63 3.71 -7.50
C PHE A 102 13.51 3.27 -6.04
N ASP A 103 14.65 3.17 -5.34
CA ASP A 103 14.73 2.76 -3.93
C ASP A 103 16.08 3.20 -3.32
N PHE A 104 16.29 2.91 -2.04
CA PHE A 104 17.54 3.18 -1.35
C PHE A 104 17.95 2.06 -0.40
N LEU A 105 19.27 1.97 -0.13
CA LEU A 105 19.90 1.08 0.84
C LEU A 105 20.72 1.89 1.83
N THR A 106 20.76 1.47 3.08
CA THR A 106 21.63 2.07 4.11
C THR A 106 22.94 1.29 4.26
N LYS A 107 24.06 2.00 4.43
CA LYS A 107 25.32 1.39 4.85
C LYS A 107 25.28 1.17 6.39
N PRO A 108 25.68 0.00 6.94
CA PRO A 108 26.24 -1.15 6.22
C PRO A 108 25.19 -1.87 5.36
N VAL A 109 25.59 -2.29 4.17
CA VAL A 109 24.68 -2.87 3.18
C VAL A 109 24.21 -4.25 3.63
N ASP A 110 22.90 -4.39 3.91
CA ASP A 110 22.27 -5.69 4.14
C ASP A 110 22.14 -6.44 2.82
N LEU A 111 22.84 -7.57 2.72
CA LEU A 111 22.89 -8.38 1.49
C LEU A 111 21.54 -9.01 1.14
N THR A 112 20.68 -9.25 2.13
CA THR A 112 19.32 -9.78 1.88
C THR A 112 18.47 -8.71 1.21
N ARG A 113 18.47 -7.52 1.77
CA ARG A 113 17.74 -6.36 1.22
C ARG A 113 18.29 -5.93 -0.15
N LEU A 114 19.61 -5.99 -0.35
CA LEU A 114 20.23 -5.76 -1.66
C LEU A 114 19.69 -6.74 -2.71
N ARG A 115 19.61 -8.03 -2.40
CA ARG A 115 19.08 -9.04 -3.33
C ARG A 115 17.60 -8.81 -3.67
N GLU A 116 16.79 -8.48 -2.69
CA GLU A 116 15.38 -8.14 -2.89
C GLU A 116 15.23 -6.91 -3.78
N LEU A 117 15.95 -5.85 -3.49
CA LEU A 117 15.95 -4.61 -4.28
C LEU A 117 16.35 -4.86 -5.72
N VAL A 118 17.48 -5.54 -5.95
CA VAL A 118 17.97 -5.87 -7.29
C VAL A 118 16.97 -6.76 -8.04
N SER A 119 16.43 -7.78 -7.39
CA SER A 119 15.41 -8.64 -7.98
C SER A 119 14.15 -7.87 -8.37
N THR A 120 13.75 -6.89 -7.56
CA THR A 120 12.59 -6.03 -7.83
C THR A 120 12.88 -5.08 -9.00
N ALA A 121 14.04 -4.42 -8.99
CA ALA A 121 14.45 -3.49 -10.06
C ALA A 121 14.55 -4.18 -11.43
N LEU A 122 15.15 -5.37 -11.47
CA LEU A 122 15.32 -6.15 -12.70
C LEU A 122 14.03 -6.82 -13.21
N ARG A 123 13.01 -6.90 -12.37
CA ARG A 123 11.65 -7.34 -12.74
C ARG A 123 10.78 -6.19 -13.26
N MET A 124 11.18 -4.94 -13.03
CA MET A 124 10.48 -3.81 -13.63
C MET A 124 10.68 -3.86 -15.15
N PRO A 125 9.62 -3.90 -15.97
CA PRO A 125 9.77 -3.74 -17.41
C PRO A 125 10.45 -2.41 -17.64
N ALA A 126 11.48 -2.40 -18.52
CA ALA A 126 12.16 -1.18 -18.92
C ALA A 126 11.10 -0.11 -19.21
N ALA A 127 11.12 1.01 -18.44
CA ALA A 127 10.07 2.01 -18.43
C ALA A 127 9.99 2.79 -19.75
N GLY A 128 9.67 2.15 -20.83
CA GLY A 128 9.42 2.63 -22.19
C GLY A 128 8.16 2.09 -22.80
N GLY A 129 7.56 1.11 -22.14
CA GLY A 129 6.14 0.97 -22.27
C GLY A 129 5.55 1.86 -21.21
N SER A 130 4.74 2.86 -21.56
CA SER A 130 3.82 3.49 -20.62
C SER A 130 3.35 2.37 -19.69
N VAL A 131 3.47 2.57 -18.36
CA VAL A 131 2.72 1.77 -17.38
C VAL A 131 1.33 1.81 -17.96
N THR A 132 1.00 0.73 -18.62
CA THR A 132 -0.07 0.71 -19.60
C THR A 132 -1.31 1.11 -18.85
N SER A 133 -2.10 1.97 -19.48
CA SER A 133 -3.45 2.38 -19.07
C SER A 133 -4.34 1.20 -18.61
N ILE A 134 -3.86 -0.02 -18.68
CA ILE A 134 -4.48 -1.27 -18.24
C ILE A 134 -4.47 -1.42 -16.72
N ASP A 135 -3.38 -1.09 -16.04
CA ASP A 135 -3.30 -1.22 -14.56
C ASP A 135 -4.09 -0.13 -13.81
N ARG A 136 -4.50 0.94 -14.50
CA ARG A 136 -5.29 2.04 -13.95
C ARG A 136 -6.78 1.94 -14.23
N ARG A 137 -7.23 0.87 -14.88
CA ARG A 137 -8.66 0.69 -15.17
C ARG A 137 -9.39 0.15 -13.94
N LEU A 138 -10.48 0.81 -13.61
CA LEU A 138 -11.44 0.30 -12.64
C LEU A 138 -12.11 -0.95 -13.23
N LEU A 139 -11.59 -2.14 -12.88
CA LEU A 139 -12.06 -3.41 -13.40
C LEU A 139 -13.39 -3.84 -12.76
N GLY A 140 -14.13 -4.67 -13.46
CA GLY A 140 -15.43 -5.18 -13.04
C GLY A 140 -16.58 -4.49 -13.76
N ASP A 141 -17.66 -5.24 -14.01
CA ASP A 141 -18.82 -4.77 -14.75
C ASP A 141 -20.14 -5.01 -14.03
N SER A 142 -20.03 -5.31 -12.73
CA SER A 142 -21.18 -5.43 -11.84
C SER A 142 -21.98 -4.13 -11.75
N PRO A 143 -23.27 -4.18 -11.41
CA PRO A 143 -24.13 -2.99 -11.29
C PRO A 143 -23.56 -1.93 -10.34
N PRO A 144 -22.98 -2.27 -9.15
CA PRO A 144 -22.32 -1.29 -8.28
C PRO A 144 -21.15 -0.58 -8.97
N MET A 145 -20.32 -1.30 -9.74
CA MET A 145 -19.16 -0.74 -10.42
C MET A 145 -19.55 0.15 -11.60
N ARG A 146 -20.61 -0.21 -12.36
CA ARG A 146 -21.16 0.64 -13.40
C ARG A 146 -21.71 1.95 -12.84
N ASN A 147 -22.37 1.89 -11.69
CA ASN A 147 -22.86 3.08 -11.00
C ASN A 147 -21.70 3.96 -10.49
N LEU A 148 -20.69 3.36 -9.89
CA LEU A 148 -19.49 4.06 -9.43
C LEU A 148 -18.79 4.82 -10.58
N ARG A 149 -18.62 4.19 -11.78
CA ARG A 149 -18.04 4.87 -12.95
C ARG A 149 -18.87 6.07 -13.38
N LYS A 150 -20.20 5.94 -13.44
CA LYS A 150 -21.08 7.08 -13.78
C LYS A 150 -20.94 8.24 -12.78
N GLN A 151 -20.75 7.93 -11.51
CA GLN A 151 -20.52 8.95 -10.48
C GLN A 151 -19.13 9.58 -10.65
N ILE A 152 -18.07 8.80 -10.91
CA ILE A 152 -16.72 9.30 -11.21
C ILE A 152 -16.77 10.28 -12.39
N ASP A 153 -17.41 9.93 -13.51
CA ASP A 153 -17.53 10.78 -14.70
C ASP A 153 -18.19 12.14 -14.39
N LYS A 154 -19.20 12.15 -13.52
CA LYS A 154 -19.86 13.39 -13.07
C LYS A 154 -18.94 14.21 -12.15
N LEU A 155 -18.30 13.55 -11.20
CA LEU A 155 -17.45 14.20 -10.20
C LEU A 155 -16.13 14.71 -10.79
N ALA A 156 -15.62 14.07 -11.84
CA ALA A 156 -14.42 14.51 -12.53
C ALA A 156 -14.54 15.96 -13.04
N ARG A 157 -15.72 16.36 -13.47
CA ARG A 157 -16.00 17.73 -13.99
C ARG A 157 -16.18 18.77 -12.88
N SER A 158 -16.47 18.35 -11.64
CA SER A 158 -16.63 19.24 -10.49
C SER A 158 -15.28 19.65 -9.94
N GLN A 159 -15.19 20.84 -9.33
CA GLN A 159 -14.04 21.30 -8.53
C GLN A 159 -14.29 21.21 -7.02
N ALA A 160 -15.48 20.77 -6.63
CA ALA A 160 -15.83 20.60 -5.22
C ALA A 160 -14.94 19.50 -4.57
N PRO A 161 -14.69 19.61 -3.26
CA PRO A 161 -14.10 18.52 -2.48
C PRO A 161 -14.96 17.26 -2.60
N VAL A 162 -14.32 16.09 -2.70
CA VAL A 162 -14.97 14.80 -2.74
C VAL A 162 -14.43 13.93 -1.61
N TYR A 163 -15.36 13.40 -0.82
CA TYR A 163 -15.07 12.41 0.20
C TYR A 163 -15.33 11.00 -0.37
N ILE A 164 -14.30 10.17 -0.37
CA ILE A 164 -14.35 8.80 -0.90
C ILE A 164 -14.42 7.84 0.29
N SER A 165 -15.61 7.31 0.56
CA SER A 165 -15.84 6.35 1.62
C SER A 165 -15.69 4.90 1.11
N GLY A 166 -15.30 3.99 1.99
CA GLY A 166 -15.21 2.56 1.66
C GLY A 166 -14.14 1.84 2.47
N GLU A 167 -14.28 0.53 2.55
CA GLU A 167 -13.39 -0.32 3.35
C GLU A 167 -11.93 -0.26 2.88
N SER A 168 -11.01 -0.67 3.77
CA SER A 168 -9.60 -0.79 3.42
C SER A 168 -9.41 -1.76 2.25
N GLY A 169 -8.52 -1.42 1.30
CA GLY A 169 -8.24 -2.26 0.14
C GLY A 169 -9.34 -2.30 -0.93
N SER A 170 -10.41 -1.50 -0.85
CA SER A 170 -11.49 -1.45 -1.85
C SER A 170 -11.11 -0.74 -3.17
N GLY A 171 -10.02 0.06 -3.18
CA GLY A 171 -9.54 0.80 -4.35
C GLY A 171 -9.81 2.30 -4.32
N LYS A 172 -9.97 2.93 -3.15
CA LYS A 172 -10.25 4.37 -2.97
C LYS A 172 -9.23 5.27 -3.68
N GLU A 173 -7.94 4.95 -3.60
CA GLU A 173 -6.89 5.72 -4.29
C GLU A 173 -7.05 5.68 -5.81
N LEU A 174 -7.36 4.51 -6.39
CA LEU A 174 -7.61 4.38 -7.82
C LEU A 174 -8.78 5.25 -8.26
N VAL A 175 -9.85 5.30 -7.47
CA VAL A 175 -11.02 6.15 -7.71
C VAL A 175 -10.64 7.63 -7.68
N ALA A 176 -9.85 8.07 -6.68
CA ALA A 176 -9.37 9.45 -6.59
C ALA A 176 -8.52 9.83 -7.82
N ARG A 177 -7.65 8.94 -8.24
CA ARG A 177 -6.80 9.12 -9.42
C ARG A 177 -7.63 9.25 -10.71
N LEU A 178 -8.64 8.40 -10.89
CA LEU A 178 -9.54 8.49 -12.03
C LEU A 178 -10.36 9.79 -12.06
N ILE A 179 -10.84 10.27 -10.91
CA ILE A 179 -11.51 11.57 -10.80
C ILE A 179 -10.60 12.71 -11.25
N HIS A 180 -9.30 12.63 -10.94
CA HIS A 180 -8.32 13.61 -11.38
C HIS A 180 -8.04 13.49 -12.88
N GLU A 181 -7.72 12.28 -13.38
CA GLU A 181 -7.32 12.02 -14.77
C GLU A 181 -8.44 12.34 -15.78
N GLN A 182 -9.69 12.20 -15.38
CA GLN A 182 -10.85 12.54 -16.22
C GLN A 182 -11.32 14.00 -16.05
N GLY A 183 -10.67 14.74 -15.15
CA GLY A 183 -11.04 16.11 -14.81
C GLY A 183 -10.24 17.17 -15.58
N PRO A 184 -10.61 18.46 -15.45
CA PRO A 184 -9.94 19.57 -16.13
C PRO A 184 -8.51 19.80 -15.64
N ARG A 185 -8.09 19.17 -14.53
CA ARG A 185 -6.73 19.24 -13.98
C ARG A 185 -5.89 18.00 -14.31
N ALA A 186 -6.31 17.15 -15.26
CA ALA A 186 -5.64 15.90 -15.62
C ALA A 186 -4.14 16.07 -15.99
N SER A 187 -3.77 17.21 -16.58
CA SER A 187 -2.39 17.55 -16.94
C SER A 187 -1.59 18.21 -15.79
N LYS A 188 -2.22 18.41 -14.64
CA LYS A 188 -1.63 19.08 -13.48
C LYS A 188 -1.20 18.06 -12.43
N PRO A 189 -0.41 18.44 -11.41
CA PRO A 189 0.03 17.49 -10.38
C PRO A 189 -1.12 16.80 -9.67
N PHE A 190 -0.98 15.47 -9.47
CA PHE A 190 -1.77 14.67 -8.54
C PHE A 190 -0.86 14.26 -7.40
N VAL A 191 -1.11 14.77 -6.19
CA VAL A 191 -0.27 14.54 -5.02
C VAL A 191 -1.04 13.67 -4.03
N PRO A 192 -0.80 12.34 -4.01
CA PRO A 192 -1.38 11.45 -3.01
C PRO A 192 -0.60 11.52 -1.70
N VAL A 193 -1.31 11.53 -0.59
CA VAL A 193 -0.75 11.58 0.76
C VAL A 193 -1.50 10.60 1.65
N ASN A 194 -0.81 9.66 2.26
CA ASN A 194 -1.38 8.83 3.31
C ASN A 194 -1.13 9.49 4.66
N CYS A 195 -2.21 10.01 5.28
CA CYS A 195 -2.12 10.73 6.56
C CYS A 195 -1.65 9.83 7.70
N GLY A 196 -2.00 8.56 7.72
CA GLY A 196 -1.56 7.62 8.76
C GLY A 196 -0.09 7.21 8.66
N ALA A 197 0.56 7.43 7.50
CA ALA A 197 1.96 7.08 7.30
C ALA A 197 2.95 8.17 7.72
N ILE A 198 2.48 9.40 7.99
CA ILE A 198 3.33 10.53 8.37
C ILE A 198 3.38 10.65 9.90
N PRO A 199 4.57 10.63 10.53
CA PRO A 199 4.71 10.91 11.97
C PRO A 199 4.12 12.28 12.34
N SER A 200 3.43 12.36 13.48
CA SER A 200 2.72 13.57 13.92
C SER A 200 3.60 14.81 13.98
N GLU A 201 4.87 14.65 14.40
CA GLU A 201 5.84 15.73 14.53
C GLU A 201 6.29 16.33 13.19
N LEU A 202 6.26 15.51 12.11
CA LEU A 202 6.67 15.94 10.78
C LEU A 202 5.50 16.40 9.90
N MET A 203 4.29 16.09 10.32
CA MET A 203 3.09 16.27 9.51
C MET A 203 2.89 17.73 9.09
N GLU A 204 3.10 18.68 9.99
CA GLU A 204 2.98 20.11 9.70
C GLU A 204 3.99 20.56 8.64
N SER A 205 5.24 20.16 8.81
CA SER A 205 6.33 20.45 7.87
C SER A 205 6.09 19.81 6.49
N GLU A 206 5.58 18.58 6.45
CA GLU A 206 5.26 17.92 5.17
C GLU A 206 4.10 18.60 4.45
N PHE A 207 3.03 18.94 5.15
CA PHE A 207 1.84 19.56 4.53
C PHE A 207 2.09 21.00 4.06
N PHE A 208 2.72 21.83 4.91
CA PHE A 208 2.79 23.27 4.69
C PHE A 208 4.19 23.77 4.31
N GLY A 209 5.21 22.88 4.39
CA GLY A 209 6.60 23.23 4.19
C GLY A 209 7.23 23.92 5.40
N HIS A 210 8.53 24.13 5.35
CA HIS A 210 9.28 24.81 6.40
C HIS A 210 10.39 25.69 5.85
N ARG A 211 10.79 26.66 6.64
CA ARG A 211 11.95 27.51 6.41
C ARG A 211 13.17 26.94 7.12
N LYS A 212 14.34 27.16 6.56
CA LYS A 212 15.62 26.85 7.18
C LYS A 212 15.69 27.39 8.62
N GLY A 213 16.11 26.54 9.57
CA GLY A 213 16.25 26.93 10.98
C GLY A 213 14.94 26.96 11.78
N SER A 214 13.80 26.55 11.24
CA SER A 214 12.50 26.58 11.95
C SER A 214 12.37 25.53 13.06
N PHE A 215 13.16 24.46 12.97
CA PHE A 215 13.29 23.40 14.01
C PHE A 215 14.64 22.70 13.90
N THR A 216 15.00 21.91 14.91
CA THR A 216 16.23 21.10 14.89
C THR A 216 16.16 20.08 13.75
N GLY A 217 16.97 20.29 12.69
CA GLY A 217 16.95 19.46 11.46
C GLY A 217 16.45 20.19 10.21
N ALA A 218 15.91 21.42 10.33
CA ALA A 218 15.54 22.25 9.17
C ALA A 218 16.79 22.89 8.53
N VAL A 219 17.53 22.12 7.75
CA VAL A 219 18.80 22.55 7.12
C VAL A 219 18.55 23.47 5.92
N GLU A 220 17.43 23.28 5.21
CA GLU A 220 17.07 23.99 3.98
C GLU A 220 15.59 24.36 3.99
N ASP A 221 15.18 25.29 3.10
CA ASP A 221 13.78 25.58 2.85
C ASP A 221 13.13 24.42 2.10
N LYS A 222 11.99 23.91 2.57
CA LYS A 222 11.26 22.81 1.91
C LYS A 222 9.83 23.25 1.58
N PRO A 223 9.39 23.15 0.31
CA PRO A 223 7.99 23.38 -0.03
C PRO A 223 7.12 22.23 0.51
N GLY A 224 5.91 22.53 0.95
CA GLY A 224 4.95 21.55 1.44
C GLY A 224 4.10 20.91 0.32
N LEU A 225 3.34 19.91 0.70
CA LEU A 225 2.45 19.15 -0.20
C LEU A 225 1.39 20.04 -0.86
N PHE A 226 0.88 21.07 -0.15
CA PHE A 226 -0.05 22.03 -0.73
C PHE A 226 0.58 22.84 -1.86
N GLN A 227 1.83 23.27 -1.69
CA GLN A 227 2.56 23.98 -2.74
C GLN A 227 2.89 23.05 -3.93
N ALA A 228 3.27 21.80 -3.64
CA ALA A 228 3.51 20.80 -4.68
C ALA A 228 2.25 20.45 -5.49
N ALA A 229 1.07 20.52 -4.86
CA ALA A 229 -0.21 20.28 -5.49
C ALA A 229 -0.81 21.54 -6.18
N HIS A 230 -0.12 22.67 -6.17
CA HIS A 230 -0.65 23.93 -6.72
C HIS A 230 -1.09 23.79 -8.19
N GLY A 231 -2.28 24.26 -8.50
CA GLY A 231 -2.94 24.10 -9.80
C GLY A 231 -3.52 22.71 -10.07
N GLY A 232 -3.20 21.71 -9.21
CA GLY A 232 -3.54 20.31 -9.36
C GLY A 232 -4.56 19.78 -8.33
N THR A 233 -4.33 18.57 -7.85
CA THR A 233 -5.20 17.86 -6.90
C THR A 233 -4.35 17.28 -5.76
N LEU A 234 -4.76 17.52 -4.53
CA LEU A 234 -4.22 16.88 -3.32
C LEU A 234 -5.21 15.79 -2.88
N PHE A 235 -4.74 14.57 -2.80
CA PHE A 235 -5.50 13.43 -2.31
C PHE A 235 -5.02 13.03 -0.92
N LEU A 236 -5.90 13.14 0.07
CA LEU A 236 -5.66 12.82 1.47
C LEU A 236 -6.24 11.44 1.77
N ASP A 237 -5.41 10.41 1.78
CA ASP A 237 -5.85 9.06 2.19
C ASP A 237 -5.76 8.94 3.71
N GLU A 238 -6.69 8.21 4.29
CA GLU A 238 -6.90 8.03 5.74
C GLU A 238 -6.94 9.38 6.48
N VAL A 239 -7.76 10.31 5.98
CA VAL A 239 -7.89 11.67 6.55
C VAL A 239 -8.36 11.68 8.01
N ALA A 240 -9.06 10.65 8.45
CA ALA A 240 -9.49 10.47 9.84
C ALA A 240 -8.33 10.24 10.83
N ASP A 241 -7.13 9.91 10.33
CA ASP A 241 -5.94 9.70 11.17
C ASP A 241 -5.19 11.01 11.48
N LEU A 242 -5.65 12.14 10.93
CA LEU A 242 -5.07 13.46 11.21
C LEU A 242 -5.28 13.85 12.68
N PRO A 243 -4.23 14.27 13.41
CA PRO A 243 -4.37 14.87 14.74
C PRO A 243 -5.26 16.12 14.71
N LEU A 244 -5.99 16.39 15.78
CA LEU A 244 -6.91 17.55 15.87
C LEU A 244 -6.20 18.89 15.57
N SER A 245 -4.95 19.06 15.98
CA SER A 245 -4.14 20.24 15.66
C SER A 245 -3.92 20.43 14.17
N MET A 246 -3.71 19.32 13.42
CA MET A 246 -3.54 19.35 11.98
C MET A 246 -4.85 19.58 11.26
N GLN A 247 -5.97 19.08 11.79
CA GLN A 247 -7.30 19.32 11.24
C GLN A 247 -7.64 20.81 11.22
N VAL A 248 -7.25 21.57 12.26
CA VAL A 248 -7.42 23.04 12.30
C VAL A 248 -6.63 23.73 11.18
N LYS A 249 -5.38 23.33 10.97
CA LYS A 249 -4.52 23.91 9.94
C LYS A 249 -4.99 23.56 8.53
N LEU A 250 -5.43 22.30 8.35
CA LEU A 250 -6.00 21.84 7.09
C LEU A 250 -7.28 22.62 6.73
N LEU A 251 -8.17 22.83 7.70
CA LEU A 251 -9.37 23.64 7.52
C LEU A 251 -9.04 25.05 7.02
N ARG A 252 -8.09 25.73 7.67
CA ARG A 252 -7.65 27.07 7.25
C ARG A 252 -7.09 27.07 5.83
N ALA A 253 -6.22 26.13 5.49
CA ALA A 253 -5.64 26.01 4.14
C ALA A 253 -6.71 25.83 3.05
N ILE A 254 -7.79 25.07 3.35
CA ILE A 254 -8.89 24.86 2.41
C ILE A 254 -9.80 26.10 2.30
N GLN A 255 -10.02 26.83 3.40
CA GLN A 255 -10.90 28.01 3.45
C GLN A 255 -10.24 29.24 2.82
N GLU A 256 -9.01 29.51 3.23
CA GLU A 256 -8.25 30.71 2.85
C GLU A 256 -7.55 30.54 1.49
N LYS A 257 -7.47 29.30 0.98
CA LYS A 257 -6.69 28.94 -0.21
C LYS A 257 -5.25 29.46 -0.15
N ALA A 258 -4.70 29.49 1.04
CA ALA A 258 -3.35 29.94 1.32
C ALA A 258 -2.73 29.06 2.41
N VAL A 259 -1.42 28.91 2.36
CA VAL A 259 -0.65 28.15 3.34
C VAL A 259 0.53 28.95 3.83
N ARG A 260 0.89 28.73 5.10
CA ARG A 260 2.06 29.35 5.72
C ARG A 260 3.05 28.27 6.13
N SER A 261 4.29 28.36 5.62
CA SER A 261 5.35 27.43 6.00
C SER A 261 5.75 27.59 7.46
N VAL A 262 6.18 26.50 8.10
CA VAL A 262 6.70 26.50 9.47
C VAL A 262 7.91 27.44 9.54
N GLY A 263 7.90 28.39 10.51
CA GLY A 263 8.92 29.45 10.63
C GLY A 263 8.80 30.57 9.59
N GLY A 264 7.86 30.50 8.64
CA GLY A 264 7.60 31.55 7.67
C GLY A 264 6.63 32.61 8.21
N GLN A 265 6.72 33.85 7.69
CA GLN A 265 5.75 34.93 8.00
C GLN A 265 4.79 35.18 6.84
N GLN A 266 5.15 34.80 5.64
CA GLN A 266 4.34 35.07 4.44
C GLN A 266 3.41 33.88 4.14
N GLU A 267 2.19 34.20 3.73
CA GLU A 267 1.23 33.26 3.19
C GLU A 267 1.45 33.07 1.69
N THR A 268 1.39 31.84 1.23
CA THR A 268 1.48 31.47 -0.18
C THR A 268 0.11 31.03 -0.64
N VAL A 269 -0.44 31.71 -1.65
CA VAL A 269 -1.72 31.33 -2.25
C VAL A 269 -1.59 30.00 -2.97
N VAL A 270 -2.52 29.08 -2.72
CA VAL A 270 -2.56 27.74 -3.32
C VAL A 270 -3.96 27.47 -3.90
N ASP A 271 -4.00 27.11 -5.18
CA ASP A 271 -5.22 26.63 -5.83
C ASP A 271 -5.14 25.12 -5.97
N VAL A 272 -5.78 24.39 -5.06
CA VAL A 272 -5.71 22.94 -4.97
C VAL A 272 -7.10 22.35 -4.87
N ARG A 273 -7.40 21.36 -5.73
CA ARG A 273 -8.59 20.52 -5.57
C ARG A 273 -8.33 19.48 -4.49
N ILE A 274 -9.24 19.34 -3.53
CA ILE A 274 -9.12 18.37 -2.44
C ILE A 274 -9.98 17.15 -2.76
N LEU A 275 -9.34 15.98 -2.70
CA LEU A 275 -10.00 14.68 -2.59
C LEU A 275 -9.55 14.06 -1.28
N CYS A 276 -10.44 13.42 -0.53
CA CYS A 276 -10.07 12.74 0.70
C CYS A 276 -10.72 11.36 0.77
N ALA A 277 -10.07 10.44 1.46
CA ALA A 277 -10.57 9.09 1.69
C ALA A 277 -10.30 8.64 3.12
N THR A 278 -11.14 7.76 3.64
CA THR A 278 -10.89 6.98 4.84
C THR A 278 -11.75 5.72 4.86
N HIS A 279 -11.35 4.73 5.64
CA HIS A 279 -12.15 3.55 5.92
C HIS A 279 -13.02 3.72 7.18
N LYS A 280 -12.75 4.77 8.00
CA LYS A 280 -13.50 5.05 9.22
C LYS A 280 -14.79 5.81 8.87
N ASP A 281 -15.80 5.64 9.71
CA ASP A 281 -17.02 6.44 9.67
C ASP A 281 -16.74 7.82 10.26
N LEU A 282 -16.69 8.86 9.40
CA LEU A 282 -16.40 10.22 9.84
C LEU A 282 -17.48 10.81 10.76
N ASP A 283 -18.75 10.42 10.61
CA ASP A 283 -19.82 10.86 11.51
C ASP A 283 -19.60 10.32 12.93
N ALA A 284 -19.22 9.04 13.03
CA ALA A 284 -18.85 8.42 14.30
C ALA A 284 -17.59 9.07 14.91
N GLU A 285 -16.56 9.40 14.08
CA GLU A 285 -15.36 10.09 14.56
C GLU A 285 -15.65 11.52 15.06
N VAL A 286 -16.58 12.24 14.42
CA VAL A 286 -17.06 13.55 14.86
C VAL A 286 -17.80 13.42 16.19
N ALA A 287 -18.74 12.46 16.31
CA ALA A 287 -19.48 12.23 17.54
C ALA A 287 -18.56 11.86 18.72
N ALA A 288 -17.47 11.14 18.45
CA ALA A 288 -16.45 10.78 19.43
C ALA A 288 -15.43 11.90 19.73
N GLY A 289 -15.52 13.05 19.08
CA GLY A 289 -14.61 14.20 19.28
C GLY A 289 -13.20 13.99 18.69
N ARG A 290 -12.97 12.95 17.88
CA ARG A 290 -11.69 12.68 17.23
C ARG A 290 -11.57 13.38 15.87
N PHE A 291 -12.68 13.80 15.29
CA PHE A 291 -12.69 14.59 14.06
C PHE A 291 -13.52 15.86 14.25
N ARG A 292 -13.05 16.98 13.72
CA ARG A 292 -13.74 18.27 13.87
C ARG A 292 -14.93 18.36 12.94
N GLN A 293 -16.05 18.80 13.44
CA GLN A 293 -17.29 18.98 12.70
C GLN A 293 -17.17 20.02 11.57
N ASP A 294 -16.43 21.13 11.80
CA ASP A 294 -16.23 22.18 10.80
C ASP A 294 -15.41 21.69 9.60
N LEU A 295 -14.38 20.87 9.83
CA LEU A 295 -13.61 20.23 8.77
C LEU A 295 -14.43 19.19 8.03
N TYR A 296 -15.23 18.40 8.76
CA TYR A 296 -16.12 17.40 8.15
C TYR A 296 -17.03 18.03 7.09
N TYR A 297 -17.77 19.09 7.43
CA TYR A 297 -18.63 19.77 6.45
C TYR A 297 -17.87 20.42 5.30
N ARG A 298 -16.61 20.74 5.47
CA ARG A 298 -15.79 21.31 4.40
C ARG A 298 -15.23 20.26 3.43
N LEU A 299 -14.98 19.06 3.91
CA LEU A 299 -14.49 17.92 3.11
C LEU A 299 -15.62 17.10 2.51
N ASN A 300 -16.66 16.82 3.28
CA ASN A 300 -17.81 16.01 2.85
C ASN A 300 -18.86 16.87 2.14
N VAL A 301 -18.45 17.50 1.03
CA VAL A 301 -19.38 18.23 0.15
C VAL A 301 -20.11 17.26 -0.76
N ILE A 302 -19.38 16.27 -1.29
CA ILE A 302 -19.93 15.19 -2.12
C ILE A 302 -19.29 13.88 -1.65
N GLU A 303 -20.13 12.94 -1.23
CA GLU A 303 -19.69 11.61 -0.87
C GLU A 303 -19.73 10.66 -2.07
N LEU A 304 -18.67 9.86 -2.24
CA LEU A 304 -18.57 8.79 -3.21
C LEU A 304 -18.21 7.48 -2.50
N ARG A 305 -19.15 6.56 -2.39
CA ARG A 305 -18.94 5.26 -1.75
C ARG A 305 -18.35 4.27 -2.76
N VAL A 306 -17.21 3.67 -2.38
CA VAL A 306 -16.59 2.57 -3.13
C VAL A 306 -17.13 1.25 -2.58
N PRO A 307 -17.75 0.39 -3.42
CA PRO A 307 -18.31 -0.87 -2.96
C PRO A 307 -17.23 -1.83 -2.51
N SER A 308 -17.51 -2.58 -1.44
CA SER A 308 -16.66 -3.67 -0.99
C SER A 308 -16.66 -4.82 -1.99
N LEU A 309 -15.64 -5.69 -1.94
CA LEU A 309 -15.52 -6.80 -2.89
C LEU A 309 -16.69 -7.80 -2.78
N ARG A 310 -17.21 -8.00 -1.57
CA ARG A 310 -18.40 -8.86 -1.33
C ARG A 310 -19.71 -8.32 -1.93
N GLU A 311 -19.78 -7.00 -2.21
CA GLU A 311 -20.92 -6.36 -2.90
C GLU A 311 -20.83 -6.49 -4.43
N ARG A 312 -19.67 -6.96 -4.95
CA ARG A 312 -19.36 -7.13 -6.37
C ARG A 312 -18.69 -8.46 -6.70
N ARG A 313 -19.25 -9.55 -6.15
CA ARG A 313 -18.66 -10.91 -6.27
C ARG A 313 -18.48 -11.35 -7.71
N ASP A 314 -19.35 -10.92 -8.62
CA ASP A 314 -19.25 -11.22 -10.05
C ASP A 314 -17.97 -10.68 -10.70
N ASP A 315 -17.38 -9.63 -10.12
CA ASP A 315 -16.15 -9.03 -10.63
C ASP A 315 -14.89 -9.80 -10.18
N ILE A 316 -14.98 -10.73 -9.22
CA ILE A 316 -13.83 -11.46 -8.66
C ILE A 316 -13.10 -12.24 -9.77
N GLU A 317 -13.82 -12.84 -10.68
CA GLU A 317 -13.24 -13.62 -11.78
C GLU A 317 -12.38 -12.75 -12.70
N VAL A 318 -12.91 -11.59 -13.10
CA VAL A 318 -12.19 -10.63 -13.97
C VAL A 318 -10.99 -10.03 -13.24
N LEU A 319 -11.14 -9.68 -11.96
CA LEU A 319 -10.06 -9.18 -11.12
C LEU A 319 -8.95 -10.23 -10.97
N ALA A 320 -9.31 -11.47 -10.65
CA ALA A 320 -8.36 -12.55 -10.47
C ALA A 320 -7.60 -12.88 -11.76
N ALA A 321 -8.29 -12.96 -12.90
CA ALA A 321 -7.66 -13.19 -14.19
C ALA A 321 -6.64 -12.07 -14.53
N HIS A 322 -7.01 -10.81 -14.32
CA HIS A 322 -6.12 -9.67 -14.56
C HIS A 322 -4.89 -9.69 -13.63
N MET A 323 -5.08 -9.97 -12.33
CA MET A 323 -3.99 -10.06 -11.36
C MET A 323 -3.01 -11.19 -11.72
N LEU A 324 -3.51 -12.38 -12.07
CA LEU A 324 -2.68 -13.49 -12.48
C LEU A 324 -1.90 -13.23 -13.78
N GLN A 325 -2.51 -12.52 -14.75
CA GLN A 325 -1.81 -12.07 -15.95
C GLN A 325 -0.67 -11.08 -15.61
N ARG A 326 -0.91 -10.13 -14.71
CA ARG A 326 0.11 -9.17 -14.25
C ARG A 326 1.25 -9.87 -13.53
N LEU A 327 0.95 -10.80 -12.62
CA LEU A 327 1.96 -11.61 -11.90
C LEU A 327 2.81 -12.47 -12.87
N ALA A 328 2.19 -13.04 -13.88
CA ALA A 328 2.87 -13.80 -14.92
C ALA A 328 3.81 -12.92 -15.76
N ALA A 329 3.36 -11.75 -16.18
CA ALA A 329 4.18 -10.79 -16.91
C ALA A 329 5.41 -10.35 -16.09
N GLY A 330 5.25 -10.14 -14.77
CA GLY A 330 6.35 -9.79 -13.86
C GLY A 330 7.33 -10.92 -13.57
N SER A 331 6.88 -12.19 -13.63
CA SER A 331 7.71 -13.36 -13.30
C SER A 331 8.31 -14.07 -14.52
N GLY A 332 7.94 -13.67 -15.76
CA GLY A 332 8.34 -14.35 -16.99
C GLY A 332 7.78 -15.78 -17.11
N ARG A 333 6.82 -16.15 -16.27
CA ARG A 333 6.12 -17.45 -16.30
C ARG A 333 4.79 -17.28 -17.06
N ALA A 334 4.24 -18.39 -17.54
CA ALA A 334 2.89 -18.37 -18.09
C ALA A 334 1.86 -18.09 -16.96
N ALA A 335 0.78 -17.38 -17.28
CA ALA A 335 -0.25 -17.07 -16.30
C ALA A 335 -0.92 -18.35 -15.78
N ALA A 336 -0.95 -18.50 -14.46
CA ALA A 336 -1.66 -19.59 -13.82
C ALA A 336 -3.17 -19.43 -14.04
N ARG A 337 -3.89 -20.57 -14.11
CA ARG A 337 -5.34 -20.61 -14.24
C ARG A 337 -5.96 -21.04 -12.93
N LEU A 338 -7.12 -20.49 -12.62
CA LEU A 338 -7.91 -20.93 -11.48
C LEU A 338 -8.70 -22.19 -11.84
N HIS A 339 -8.64 -23.22 -10.99
CA HIS A 339 -9.58 -24.31 -11.06
C HIS A 339 -11.00 -23.82 -10.73
N PRO A 340 -12.07 -24.36 -11.32
CA PRO A 340 -13.45 -23.91 -11.02
C PRO A 340 -13.79 -23.92 -9.54
N GLN A 341 -13.33 -24.91 -8.79
CA GLN A 341 -13.52 -24.97 -7.33
C GLN A 341 -12.77 -23.85 -6.58
N ALA A 342 -11.59 -23.44 -7.06
CA ALA A 342 -10.85 -22.32 -6.52
C ALA A 342 -11.59 -21.00 -6.76
N LEU A 343 -12.19 -20.82 -7.93
CA LEU A 343 -12.99 -19.64 -8.25
C LEU A 343 -14.25 -19.55 -7.37
N GLU A 344 -14.96 -20.66 -7.16
CA GLU A 344 -16.10 -20.71 -6.26
C GLU A 344 -15.70 -20.42 -4.80
N ALA A 345 -14.55 -20.92 -4.35
CA ALA A 345 -14.03 -20.60 -3.02
C ALA A 345 -13.74 -19.10 -2.90
N LEU A 346 -13.16 -18.45 -3.91
CA LEU A 346 -12.95 -16.99 -3.92
C LEU A 346 -14.28 -16.22 -3.92
N LYS A 347 -15.28 -16.64 -4.71
CA LYS A 347 -16.60 -15.97 -4.75
C LYS A 347 -17.39 -16.09 -3.44
N SER A 348 -17.18 -17.18 -2.70
CA SER A 348 -17.84 -17.42 -1.41
C SER A 348 -17.15 -16.71 -0.23
N TYR A 349 -15.89 -16.35 -0.36
CA TYR A 349 -15.11 -15.72 0.69
C TYR A 349 -15.48 -14.24 0.87
N ARG A 350 -15.45 -13.72 2.09
CA ARG A 350 -15.92 -12.35 2.43
C ARG A 350 -14.94 -11.24 2.11
N PHE A 351 -13.66 -11.52 2.00
CA PHE A 351 -12.58 -10.57 1.75
C PHE A 351 -12.63 -9.32 2.64
N PRO A 352 -12.36 -9.41 3.95
CA PRO A 352 -12.31 -8.23 4.81
C PRO A 352 -11.25 -7.21 4.36
N GLY A 353 -10.14 -7.64 3.74
CA GLY A 353 -9.14 -6.79 3.10
C GLY A 353 -9.41 -6.46 1.62
N ASN A 354 -10.60 -6.80 1.10
CA ASN A 354 -11.08 -6.49 -0.24
C ASN A 354 -10.10 -6.88 -1.36
N VAL A 355 -9.85 -6.00 -2.32
CA VAL A 355 -9.00 -6.23 -3.50
C VAL A 355 -7.54 -6.45 -3.11
N ARG A 356 -7.06 -5.77 -2.07
CA ARG A 356 -5.68 -5.96 -1.55
C ARG A 356 -5.49 -7.36 -0.98
N GLU A 357 -6.48 -7.90 -0.29
CA GLU A 357 -6.43 -9.27 0.22
C GLU A 357 -6.51 -10.30 -0.92
N LEU A 358 -7.41 -10.08 -1.89
CA LEU A 358 -7.49 -10.93 -3.09
C LEU A 358 -6.15 -10.97 -3.83
N GLU A 359 -5.48 -9.82 -3.99
CA GLU A 359 -4.16 -9.74 -4.62
C GLU A 359 -3.12 -10.57 -3.86
N ASN A 360 -3.03 -10.41 -2.54
CA ASN A 360 -2.11 -11.17 -1.69
C ASN A 360 -2.37 -12.68 -1.73
N VAL A 361 -3.65 -13.09 -1.74
CA VAL A 361 -4.04 -14.51 -1.84
C VAL A 361 -3.60 -15.09 -3.18
N LEU A 362 -3.84 -14.38 -4.28
CA LEU A 362 -3.48 -14.84 -5.63
C LEU A 362 -1.97 -14.82 -5.86
N GLU A 363 -1.24 -13.84 -5.35
CA GLU A 363 0.22 -13.76 -5.43
C GLU A 363 0.86 -14.95 -4.72
N ARG A 364 0.40 -15.26 -3.51
CA ARG A 364 0.85 -16.44 -2.76
C ARG A 364 0.53 -17.74 -3.49
N ALA A 365 -0.71 -17.88 -3.97
CA ALA A 365 -1.15 -19.07 -4.69
C ALA A 365 -0.37 -19.25 -6.00
N HIS A 366 -0.15 -18.16 -6.78
CA HIS A 366 0.65 -18.19 -8.00
C HIS A 366 2.12 -18.58 -7.75
N THR A 367 2.68 -18.19 -6.62
CA THR A 367 4.06 -18.52 -6.24
C THR A 367 4.22 -19.99 -5.86
N LEU A 368 3.20 -20.56 -5.21
CA LEU A 368 3.24 -21.92 -4.65
C LEU A 368 2.61 -22.98 -5.57
N CYS A 369 1.80 -22.59 -6.57
CA CYS A 369 1.11 -23.55 -7.44
C CYS A 369 2.09 -24.37 -8.28
N GLU A 370 1.79 -25.66 -8.39
CA GLU A 370 2.43 -26.57 -9.35
C GLU A 370 1.61 -26.58 -10.65
N ASN A 371 2.26 -26.80 -11.80
CA ASN A 371 1.60 -26.99 -13.11
C ASN A 371 0.73 -25.81 -13.60
N GLN A 372 0.93 -24.59 -13.13
CA GLN A 372 0.18 -23.39 -13.56
C GLN A 372 -1.35 -23.48 -13.35
N LEU A 373 -1.80 -24.36 -12.46
CA LEU A 373 -3.19 -24.51 -12.05
C LEU A 373 -3.29 -24.24 -10.54
N ILE A 374 -4.12 -23.27 -10.16
CA ILE A 374 -4.37 -22.95 -8.77
C ILE A 374 -5.62 -23.68 -8.31
N GLU A 375 -5.46 -24.58 -7.35
CA GLU A 375 -6.53 -25.30 -6.71
C GLU A 375 -7.06 -24.58 -5.47
N ALA A 376 -8.23 -24.98 -4.96
CA ALA A 376 -8.82 -24.35 -3.77
C ALA A 376 -7.90 -24.45 -2.53
N ALA A 377 -7.13 -25.51 -2.40
CA ALA A 377 -6.17 -25.71 -1.31
C ALA A 377 -5.00 -24.70 -1.36
N ASP A 378 -4.59 -24.25 -2.55
CA ASP A 378 -3.48 -23.29 -2.74
C ASP A 378 -3.85 -21.90 -2.25
N LEU A 379 -5.14 -21.55 -2.25
CA LEU A 379 -5.64 -20.25 -1.84
C LEU A 379 -5.44 -19.99 -0.34
N ARG A 380 -5.44 -21.07 0.48
CA ARG A 380 -5.29 -20.99 1.95
C ARG A 380 -6.15 -19.87 2.55
N LEU A 381 -7.41 -19.83 2.14
CA LEU A 381 -8.39 -18.90 2.71
C LEU A 381 -8.58 -19.26 4.18
N SER A 382 -8.47 -18.29 5.07
CA SER A 382 -8.63 -18.52 6.51
C SER A 382 -10.06 -18.95 6.80
N GLU A 383 -10.27 -20.17 7.28
CA GLU A 383 -11.60 -20.72 7.62
C GLU A 383 -12.32 -19.92 8.72
N GLY A 384 -11.62 -19.02 9.41
CA GLY A 384 -12.18 -18.14 10.46
C GLY A 384 -13.19 -17.09 9.98
N ASN A 385 -13.44 -16.94 8.66
CA ASN A 385 -14.40 -15.99 8.09
C ASN A 385 -15.49 -16.65 7.24
N CYS A 386 -15.59 -17.96 7.22
CA CYS A 386 -16.82 -18.64 6.85
C CYS A 386 -17.85 -18.37 7.95
N THR A 387 -18.99 -17.82 7.59
CA THR A 387 -20.13 -17.60 8.46
C THR A 387 -20.39 -18.80 9.35
N VAL A 388 -19.85 -18.80 10.55
CA VAL A 388 -20.60 -19.29 11.67
C VAL A 388 -21.59 -18.15 11.97
N GLU A 389 -22.86 -18.35 11.61
CA GLU A 389 -23.96 -17.66 12.27
C GLU A 389 -23.88 -18.03 13.76
N GLY A 390 -23.09 -17.31 14.48
CA GLY A 390 -22.76 -17.50 15.88
C GLY A 390 -21.70 -16.47 16.20
N GLY A 391 -22.03 -15.19 15.93
CA GLY A 391 -21.15 -14.07 16.17
C GLY A 391 -20.63 -14.13 17.60
N ILE A 392 -19.34 -13.78 17.76
CA ILE A 392 -18.94 -13.06 18.97
C ILE A 392 -19.94 -11.91 19.04
N ALA A 393 -20.89 -12.02 19.95
CA ALA A 393 -21.87 -10.99 20.21
C ALA A 393 -21.11 -9.68 20.36
N ASP A 394 -21.64 -8.66 19.73
CA ASP A 394 -21.13 -7.29 19.81
C ASP A 394 -20.71 -7.03 21.27
N LEU A 395 -19.44 -6.74 21.51
CA LEU A 395 -18.90 -6.51 22.86
C LEU A 395 -19.69 -5.43 23.62
N THR A 396 -20.47 -4.63 22.88
CA THR A 396 -21.39 -3.61 23.42
C THR A 396 -22.65 -4.17 24.06
N GLN A 397 -22.94 -5.48 23.91
CA GLN A 397 -24.15 -6.14 24.49
C GLN A 397 -23.82 -7.17 25.58
N ILE A 398 -22.57 -7.21 26.05
CA ILE A 398 -22.17 -8.10 27.15
C ILE A 398 -22.37 -7.35 28.47
N ASP A 399 -23.55 -7.46 29.05
CA ASP A 399 -23.82 -6.90 30.38
C ASP A 399 -23.10 -7.66 31.50
N ASN A 400 -22.76 -8.94 31.28
CA ASN A 400 -22.02 -9.76 32.22
C ASN A 400 -21.11 -10.76 31.51
N LEU A 401 -19.82 -10.64 31.73
CA LEU A 401 -18.79 -11.51 31.13
C LEU A 401 -18.95 -12.98 31.58
N GLU A 402 -19.36 -13.22 32.84
CA GLU A 402 -19.53 -14.57 33.37
C GLU A 402 -20.70 -15.30 32.66
N ASP A 403 -21.83 -14.64 32.46
CA ASP A 403 -22.99 -15.21 31.75
C ASP A 403 -22.64 -15.48 30.28
N TYR A 404 -21.88 -14.63 29.64
CA TYR A 404 -21.39 -14.84 28.28
C TYR A 404 -20.48 -16.07 28.18
N LEU A 405 -19.52 -16.20 29.09
CA LEU A 405 -18.61 -17.35 29.12
C LEU A 405 -19.36 -18.65 29.42
N GLU A 406 -20.33 -18.64 30.31
CA GLU A 406 -21.17 -19.80 30.59
C GLU A 406 -21.99 -20.22 29.36
N ASN A 407 -22.55 -19.29 28.61
CA ASN A 407 -23.27 -19.58 27.37
C ASN A 407 -22.38 -20.17 26.28
N VAL A 408 -21.14 -19.64 26.10
CA VAL A 408 -20.16 -20.18 25.16
C VAL A 408 -19.72 -21.59 25.59
N GLU A 409 -19.41 -21.76 26.87
CA GLU A 409 -19.02 -23.05 27.43
C GLU A 409 -20.15 -24.11 27.27
N ARG A 410 -21.40 -23.73 27.52
CA ARG A 410 -22.57 -24.58 27.34
C ARG A 410 -22.73 -25.04 25.89
N LYS A 411 -22.59 -24.12 24.92
CA LYS A 411 -22.67 -24.47 23.49
C LYS A 411 -21.58 -25.44 23.07
N LEU A 412 -20.34 -25.22 23.47
CA LEU A 412 -19.22 -26.09 23.13
C LEU A 412 -19.36 -27.49 23.74
N ILE A 413 -19.84 -27.59 24.98
CA ILE A 413 -20.05 -28.86 25.64
C ILE A 413 -21.23 -29.63 25.02
N LEU A 414 -22.33 -28.97 24.68
CA LEU A 414 -23.45 -29.58 23.99
C LEU A 414 -23.06 -30.09 22.62
N GLN A 415 -22.36 -29.32 21.84
CA GLN A 415 -21.84 -29.72 20.52
C GLN A 415 -20.94 -30.96 20.63
N ALA A 416 -19.99 -30.98 21.56
CA ALA A 416 -19.14 -32.14 21.78
C ALA A 416 -19.88 -33.39 22.21
N LEU A 417 -20.96 -33.24 23.04
CA LEU A 417 -21.82 -34.35 23.43
C LEU A 417 -22.66 -34.90 22.27
N GLU A 418 -23.24 -34.03 21.43
CA GLU A 418 -23.99 -34.44 20.24
C GLU A 418 -23.10 -35.20 19.25
N GLU A 419 -21.93 -34.68 18.95
CA GLU A 419 -20.96 -35.32 18.03
C GLU A 419 -20.44 -36.66 18.55
N THR A 420 -20.35 -36.84 19.87
CA THR A 420 -19.94 -38.10 20.52
C THR A 420 -21.09 -38.99 20.94
N ARG A 421 -22.33 -38.70 20.47
CA ARG A 421 -23.54 -39.45 20.83
C ARG A 421 -23.74 -39.58 22.35
N TRP A 422 -23.55 -38.47 23.06
CA TRP A 422 -23.66 -38.33 24.51
C TRP A 422 -22.66 -39.18 25.32
N ASN A 423 -21.55 -39.58 24.71
CA ASN A 423 -20.45 -40.25 25.41
C ASN A 423 -19.59 -39.22 26.13
N ARG A 424 -19.82 -39.06 27.45
CA ARG A 424 -19.17 -38.05 28.32
C ARG A 424 -17.62 -38.16 28.32
N THR A 425 -17.08 -39.40 28.23
CA THR A 425 -15.63 -39.62 28.23
C THR A 425 -15.03 -39.19 26.90
N ALA A 426 -15.67 -39.52 25.76
CA ALA A 426 -15.21 -39.11 24.44
C ALA A 426 -15.35 -37.60 24.23
N ALA A 427 -16.42 -36.97 24.73
CA ALA A 427 -16.61 -35.53 24.70
C ALA A 427 -15.54 -34.80 25.51
N ALA A 428 -15.18 -35.30 26.71
CA ALA A 428 -14.10 -34.73 27.50
C ALA A 428 -12.74 -34.78 26.77
N GLN A 429 -12.41 -35.91 26.14
CA GLN A 429 -11.17 -36.07 25.35
C GLN A 429 -11.15 -35.08 24.17
N ARG A 430 -12.27 -34.92 23.45
CA ARG A 430 -12.37 -34.00 22.32
C ARG A 430 -12.14 -32.54 22.72
N LEU A 431 -12.61 -32.15 23.88
CA LEU A 431 -12.42 -30.80 24.43
C LEU A 431 -11.11 -30.66 25.21
N SER A 432 -10.23 -31.65 25.21
CA SER A 432 -8.98 -31.67 25.97
C SER A 432 -9.18 -31.44 27.48
N LEU A 433 -10.34 -31.89 28.00
CA LEU A 433 -10.71 -31.80 29.42
C LEU A 433 -10.51 -33.14 30.13
N SER A 434 -10.17 -33.10 31.42
CA SER A 434 -10.21 -34.28 32.25
C SER A 434 -11.68 -34.68 32.49
N PHE A 435 -11.95 -35.99 32.64
CA PHE A 435 -13.31 -36.48 32.95
C PHE A 435 -13.92 -35.84 34.20
N ARG A 436 -13.09 -35.56 35.22
CA ARG A 436 -13.47 -34.86 36.43
C ARG A 436 -13.92 -33.42 36.16
N SER A 437 -13.17 -32.72 35.33
CA SER A 437 -13.47 -31.33 34.91
C SER A 437 -14.75 -31.28 34.07
N MET A 438 -14.95 -32.23 33.17
CA MET A 438 -16.17 -32.33 32.34
C MET A 438 -17.42 -32.55 33.21
N ARG A 439 -17.35 -33.49 34.16
CA ARG A 439 -18.45 -33.76 35.06
C ARG A 439 -18.82 -32.54 35.96
N TYR A 440 -17.82 -31.81 36.44
CA TYR A 440 -18.04 -30.59 37.22
C TYR A 440 -18.80 -29.53 36.39
N ARG A 441 -18.34 -29.33 35.12
CA ARG A 441 -18.94 -28.35 34.20
C ARG A 441 -20.38 -28.73 33.79
N LEU A 442 -20.63 -30.01 33.51
CA LEU A 442 -21.99 -30.52 33.24
C LEU A 442 -22.95 -30.23 34.40
N LYS A 443 -22.50 -30.51 35.64
CA LYS A 443 -23.29 -30.22 36.84
C LYS A 443 -23.51 -28.71 37.03
N LYS A 444 -22.50 -27.88 36.80
CA LYS A 444 -22.60 -26.41 36.91
C LYS A 444 -23.58 -25.84 35.90
N LEU A 445 -23.60 -26.34 34.68
CA LEU A 445 -24.46 -25.89 33.58
C LEU A 445 -25.83 -26.54 33.52
N GLY A 446 -26.18 -27.41 34.50
CA GLY A 446 -27.48 -28.09 34.57
C GLY A 446 -27.73 -29.09 33.42
N LEU A 447 -26.66 -29.69 32.88
CA LEU A 447 -26.67 -30.66 31.76
C LEU A 447 -26.36 -32.10 32.23
N ASP A 448 -26.58 -32.41 33.51
CA ASP A 448 -26.22 -33.70 34.12
C ASP A 448 -27.23 -34.81 33.84
#